data_a079cf648c14a0adc8d408aacfe88095
#
_entry.id   a079cf648c14a0adc8d408aacfe88095
#
_cell.length_a   1.000
_cell.length_b   1.000
_cell.length_c   1.000
_cell.angle_alpha   90.00
_cell.angle_beta   90.00
_cell.angle_gamma   90.00
#
_symmetry.space_group_name_H-M   'P 1'
#
loop_
_entity.id
_entity.type
_entity.pdbx_description
1 polymer ?
#
loop_
_entity_poly.entity_id
_entity_poly.type
_entity_poly.pdbx_seq_one_letter_code
_entity_poly.pdbx_strand_id
1 'polypeptide(L)'
;MAHVILGLLLIAPQSFYDLIKAFEKGVALFYSASSGSIRRALDTLLARASIEVASVEPGGRGRKVYRVTDTGRAEFHAWMTQEPTGPDLETAALSRLYFLGLLEPEERGPVLRRITARAEADLAALSALDAHLDTVDFPEEYRDVVVHQRATLDYGIAAQRFMLDWFRDHLDQHESPAP
;
A
#
# COMPACT_ATOMS: atom_id res chain seq x y z
N MET A 1 -1.28 -7.72 1.33
CA MET A 1 -0.57 -8.76 0.54
C MET A 1 -1.41 -9.34 -0.59
N ALA A 2 -2.61 -9.86 -0.34
CA ALA A 2 -3.46 -10.44 -1.40
C ALA A 2 -3.63 -9.51 -2.60
N HIS A 3 -4.00 -8.25 -2.37
CA HIS A 3 -4.20 -7.27 -3.44
C HIS A 3 -2.92 -6.93 -4.22
N VAL A 4 -1.76 -6.95 -3.57
CA VAL A 4 -0.46 -6.79 -4.27
C VAL A 4 -0.20 -7.96 -5.21
N ILE A 5 -0.50 -9.20 -4.79
CA ILE A 5 -0.41 -10.38 -5.66
C ILE A 5 -1.40 -10.28 -6.82
N LEU A 6 -2.65 -9.88 -6.56
CA LEU A 6 -3.64 -9.65 -7.63
C LEU A 6 -3.15 -8.61 -8.63
N GLY A 7 -2.60 -7.48 -8.18
CA GLY A 7 -2.03 -6.46 -9.04
C GLY A 7 -0.88 -6.98 -9.91
N LEU A 8 0.06 -7.74 -9.34
CA LEU A 8 1.14 -8.36 -10.10
C LEU A 8 0.62 -9.35 -11.15
N LEU A 9 -0.37 -10.17 -10.80
CA LEU A 9 -0.98 -11.14 -11.69
C LEU A 9 -1.89 -10.51 -12.77
N LEU A 10 -2.39 -9.28 -12.54
CA LEU A 10 -3.10 -8.48 -13.55
C LEU A 10 -2.14 -7.96 -14.62
N ILE A 11 -0.89 -7.67 -14.28
CA ILE A 11 0.13 -7.28 -15.25
C ILE A 11 0.48 -8.46 -16.16
N ALA A 12 0.70 -9.66 -15.60
CA ALA A 12 0.95 -10.88 -16.36
C ALA A 12 0.71 -12.12 -15.48
N PRO A 13 0.30 -13.27 -16.05
CA PRO A 13 0.32 -14.54 -15.35
C PRO A 13 1.73 -14.89 -14.89
N GLN A 14 1.87 -15.36 -13.64
CA GLN A 14 3.17 -15.58 -12.99
C GLN A 14 3.16 -16.86 -12.16
N SER A 15 4.33 -17.49 -12.04
CA SER A 15 4.53 -18.58 -11.08
C SER A 15 4.83 -18.02 -9.68
N PHE A 16 4.78 -18.90 -8.68
CA PHE A 16 5.20 -18.54 -7.33
C PHE A 16 6.63 -17.94 -7.26
N TYR A 17 7.54 -18.50 -8.04
CA TYR A 17 8.92 -18.02 -8.09
C TYR A 17 9.04 -16.63 -8.72
N ASP A 18 8.26 -16.36 -9.79
CA ASP A 18 8.24 -15.04 -10.43
C ASP A 18 7.66 -13.99 -9.49
N LEU A 19 6.62 -14.34 -8.71
CA LEU A 19 6.08 -13.46 -7.69
C LEU A 19 7.12 -13.12 -6.62
N ILE A 20 7.89 -14.10 -6.11
CA ILE A 20 8.98 -13.80 -5.17
C ILE A 20 9.94 -12.78 -5.78
N LYS A 21 10.37 -12.98 -7.02
CA LYS A 21 11.26 -12.03 -7.71
C LYS A 21 10.63 -10.64 -7.91
N ALA A 22 9.33 -10.58 -8.21
CA ALA A 22 8.63 -9.32 -8.35
C ALA A 22 8.57 -8.55 -7.02
N PHE A 23 8.34 -9.27 -5.91
CA PHE A 23 8.41 -8.68 -4.57
C PHE A 23 9.82 -8.15 -4.26
N GLU A 24 10.87 -8.91 -4.53
CA GLU A 24 12.26 -8.50 -4.28
C GLU A 24 12.70 -7.28 -5.11
N LYS A 25 12.22 -7.15 -6.35
CA LYS A 25 12.70 -6.11 -7.28
C LYS A 25 11.92 -4.80 -7.25
N GLY A 26 10.63 -4.83 -6.98
CA GLY A 26 9.77 -3.64 -7.08
C GLY A 26 8.95 -3.39 -5.83
N VAL A 27 8.23 -4.41 -5.39
CA VAL A 27 7.33 -4.30 -4.24
C VAL A 27 8.09 -4.06 -2.93
N ALA A 28 9.34 -4.54 -2.82
CA ALA A 28 10.20 -4.33 -1.65
C ALA A 28 10.45 -2.86 -1.28
N LEU A 29 10.19 -1.93 -2.21
CA LEU A 29 10.27 -0.48 -1.93
C LEU A 29 9.27 -0.02 -0.86
N PHE A 30 8.14 -0.68 -0.73
CA PHE A 30 7.05 -0.29 0.18
C PHE A 30 6.41 -1.45 0.92
N TYR A 31 6.70 -2.70 0.55
CA TYR A 31 6.05 -3.86 1.14
C TYR A 31 7.04 -4.99 1.40
N SER A 32 7.22 -5.37 2.66
CA SER A 32 8.05 -6.52 3.04
C SER A 32 7.23 -7.81 3.07
N ALA A 33 7.70 -8.84 2.37
CA ALA A 33 7.04 -10.14 2.34
C ALA A 33 8.04 -11.29 2.33
N SER A 34 7.79 -12.30 3.15
CA SER A 34 8.52 -13.56 3.08
C SER A 34 7.89 -14.50 2.03
N SER A 35 8.70 -15.42 1.49
CA SER A 35 8.19 -16.46 0.59
C SER A 35 7.05 -17.28 1.20
N GLY A 36 7.10 -17.54 2.51
CA GLY A 36 6.03 -18.22 3.23
C GLY A 36 4.74 -17.42 3.30
N SER A 37 4.82 -16.09 3.47
CA SER A 37 3.63 -15.23 3.47
C SER A 37 3.02 -15.09 2.07
N ILE A 38 3.84 -15.01 1.02
CA ILE A 38 3.38 -15.03 -0.37
C ILE A 38 2.65 -16.35 -0.68
N ARG A 39 3.21 -17.48 -0.24
CA ARG A 39 2.58 -18.80 -0.41
C ARG A 39 1.19 -18.85 0.23
N ARG A 40 1.08 -18.47 1.50
CA ARG A 40 -0.22 -18.46 2.21
C ARG A 40 -1.25 -17.53 1.54
N ALA A 41 -0.80 -16.39 1.03
CA ALA A 41 -1.69 -15.48 0.31
C ALA A 41 -2.18 -16.07 -1.02
N LEU A 42 -1.31 -16.75 -1.78
CA LEU A 42 -1.70 -17.50 -2.99
C LEU A 42 -2.73 -18.58 -2.69
N ASP A 43 -2.50 -19.40 -1.65
CA ASP A 43 -3.41 -20.46 -1.27
C ASP A 43 -4.79 -19.89 -0.87
N THR A 44 -4.80 -18.75 -0.17
CA THR A 44 -6.05 -18.02 0.17
C THR A 44 -6.77 -17.51 -1.07
N LEU A 45 -6.05 -16.90 -2.03
CA LEU A 45 -6.63 -16.39 -3.26
C LEU A 45 -7.20 -17.53 -4.15
N LEU A 46 -6.51 -18.68 -4.21
CA LEU A 46 -7.03 -19.89 -4.86
C LEU A 46 -8.31 -20.39 -4.21
N ALA A 47 -8.34 -20.47 -2.87
CA ALA A 47 -9.51 -20.93 -2.13
C ALA A 47 -10.73 -20.03 -2.32
N ARG A 48 -10.53 -18.72 -2.57
CA ARG A 48 -11.59 -17.74 -2.88
C ARG A 48 -11.95 -17.67 -4.36
N ALA A 49 -11.30 -18.45 -5.21
CA ALA A 49 -11.41 -18.36 -6.66
C ALA A 49 -11.07 -16.95 -7.23
N SER A 50 -10.30 -16.13 -6.50
CA SER A 50 -9.81 -14.84 -7.00
C SER A 50 -8.67 -15.03 -8.00
N ILE A 51 -7.98 -16.16 -7.96
CA ILE A 51 -6.99 -16.60 -8.95
C ILE A 51 -7.21 -18.07 -9.30
N GLU A 52 -6.66 -18.50 -10.44
CA GLU A 52 -6.69 -19.87 -10.87
C GLU A 52 -5.32 -20.31 -11.42
N VAL A 53 -5.12 -21.62 -11.57
CA VAL A 53 -3.94 -22.17 -12.25
C VAL A 53 -4.18 -22.12 -13.75
N ALA A 54 -3.47 -21.22 -14.43
CA ALA A 54 -3.55 -21.05 -15.89
C ALA A 54 -2.86 -22.17 -16.65
N SER A 55 -1.72 -22.65 -16.13
CA SER A 55 -0.97 -23.75 -16.73
C SER A 55 -0.07 -24.44 -15.68
N VAL A 56 0.30 -25.66 -16.00
CA VAL A 56 1.32 -26.42 -15.28
C VAL A 56 2.43 -26.75 -16.28
N GLU A 57 3.59 -26.10 -16.11
CA GLU A 57 4.72 -26.31 -17.00
C GLU A 57 5.39 -27.65 -16.69
N PRO A 58 5.79 -28.42 -17.73
CA PRO A 58 6.53 -29.67 -17.54
C PRO A 58 7.93 -29.38 -17.00
N GLY A 59 8.30 -30.08 -15.92
CA GLY A 59 9.62 -29.98 -15.27
C GLY A 59 9.54 -30.15 -13.76
N GLY A 60 10.31 -31.07 -13.20
CA GLY A 60 10.40 -31.33 -11.77
C GLY A 60 9.05 -31.59 -11.09
N ARG A 61 8.66 -30.74 -10.13
CA ARG A 61 7.38 -30.85 -9.38
C ARG A 61 6.19 -30.15 -10.06
N GLY A 62 6.27 -29.81 -11.36
CA GLY A 62 5.22 -29.10 -12.08
C GLY A 62 5.12 -27.63 -11.62
N ARG A 63 5.72 -26.69 -12.37
CA ARG A 63 5.65 -25.25 -12.09
C ARG A 63 4.25 -24.75 -12.44
N LYS A 64 3.47 -24.37 -11.42
CA LYS A 64 2.15 -23.75 -11.61
C LYS A 64 2.30 -22.27 -11.94
N VAL A 65 1.62 -21.83 -12.99
CA VAL A 65 1.45 -20.42 -13.37
C VAL A 65 0.03 -20.01 -12.98
N TYR A 66 -0.10 -18.88 -12.29
CA TYR A 66 -1.37 -18.34 -11.78
C TYR A 66 -1.83 -17.16 -12.63
N ARG A 67 -3.13 -17.03 -12.79
CA ARG A 67 -3.76 -15.83 -13.37
C ARG A 67 -4.95 -15.39 -12.53
N VAL A 68 -5.32 -14.11 -12.67
CA VAL A 68 -6.49 -13.51 -12.00
C VAL A 68 -7.76 -13.94 -12.72
N THR A 69 -8.80 -14.25 -11.96
CA THR A 69 -10.17 -14.47 -12.44
C THR A 69 -10.96 -13.16 -12.46
N ASP A 70 -12.20 -13.18 -12.98
CA ASP A 70 -13.08 -12.01 -12.92
C ASP A 70 -13.42 -11.63 -11.47
N THR A 71 -13.57 -12.61 -10.56
CA THR A 71 -13.72 -12.38 -9.12
C THR A 71 -12.50 -11.62 -8.56
N GLY A 72 -11.29 -12.04 -8.91
CA GLY A 72 -10.07 -11.37 -8.47
C GLY A 72 -9.90 -9.98 -9.05
N ARG A 73 -10.35 -9.73 -10.30
CA ARG A 73 -10.38 -8.39 -10.91
C ARG A 73 -11.30 -7.46 -10.13
N ALA A 74 -12.50 -7.92 -9.81
CA ALA A 74 -13.47 -7.15 -9.02
C ALA A 74 -12.95 -6.87 -7.60
N GLU A 75 -12.32 -7.86 -6.95
CA GLU A 75 -11.70 -7.70 -5.62
C GLU A 75 -10.57 -6.66 -5.65
N PHE A 76 -9.69 -6.73 -6.66
CA PHE A 76 -8.60 -5.77 -6.83
C PHE A 76 -9.13 -4.36 -7.09
N HIS A 77 -10.09 -4.21 -8.02
CA HIS A 77 -10.69 -2.91 -8.35
C HIS A 77 -11.36 -2.27 -7.14
N ALA A 78 -12.16 -3.05 -6.39
CA ALA A 78 -12.80 -2.58 -5.17
C ALA A 78 -11.76 -2.09 -4.14
N TRP A 79 -10.68 -2.85 -3.94
CA TRP A 79 -9.60 -2.44 -3.05
C TRP A 79 -8.90 -1.16 -3.52
N MET A 80 -8.65 -1.00 -4.82
CA MET A 80 -8.02 0.20 -5.38
C MET A 80 -8.86 1.44 -5.14
N THR A 81 -10.18 1.32 -5.32
CA THR A 81 -11.13 2.45 -5.30
C THR A 81 -11.71 2.76 -3.92
N GLN A 82 -11.54 1.89 -2.93
CA GLN A 82 -11.94 2.16 -1.55
C GLN A 82 -10.96 3.08 -0.83
N GLU A 83 -11.42 3.73 0.24
CA GLU A 83 -10.55 4.48 1.14
C GLU A 83 -9.43 3.59 1.70
N PRO A 84 -8.18 4.10 1.80
CA PRO A 84 -7.13 3.39 2.48
C PRO A 84 -7.49 3.17 3.94
N THR A 85 -7.50 1.91 4.38
CA THR A 85 -7.80 1.51 5.75
C THR A 85 -6.56 0.96 6.44
N GLY A 86 -6.58 0.94 7.78
CA GLY A 86 -5.48 0.41 8.59
C GLY A 86 -4.52 1.51 9.08
N PRO A 87 -3.58 1.14 9.96
CA PRO A 87 -2.68 2.06 10.63
C PRO A 87 -1.49 2.50 9.77
N ASP A 88 -1.14 1.73 8.74
CA ASP A 88 0.00 1.99 7.85
C ASP A 88 -0.51 2.58 6.53
N LEU A 89 -0.72 3.91 6.55
CA LEU A 89 -1.17 4.64 5.36
C LEU A 89 -0.10 4.65 4.27
N GLU A 90 1.19 4.74 4.61
CA GLU A 90 2.27 4.80 3.64
C GLU A 90 2.28 3.54 2.75
N THR A 91 2.31 2.36 3.37
CA THR A 91 2.23 1.09 2.62
C THR A 91 0.93 0.99 1.79
N ALA A 92 -0.20 1.44 2.34
CA ALA A 92 -1.49 1.39 1.65
C ALA A 92 -1.54 2.34 0.44
N ALA A 93 -0.97 3.54 0.56
CA ALA A 93 -0.90 4.55 -0.49
C ALA A 93 0.08 4.15 -1.60
N LEU A 94 1.30 3.76 -1.23
CA LEU A 94 2.33 3.34 -2.18
C LEU A 94 1.93 2.07 -2.95
N SER A 95 1.23 1.13 -2.30
CA SER A 95 0.68 -0.04 -2.98
C SER A 95 -0.33 0.35 -4.07
N ARG A 96 -1.23 1.33 -3.80
CA ARG A 96 -2.18 1.82 -4.80
C ARG A 96 -1.50 2.62 -5.90
N LEU A 97 -0.54 3.47 -5.55
CA LEU A 97 0.24 4.23 -6.51
C LEU A 97 0.98 3.30 -7.49
N TYR A 98 1.60 2.23 -6.98
CA TYR A 98 2.34 1.26 -7.79
C TYR A 98 1.47 0.60 -8.86
N PHE A 99 0.20 0.37 -8.58
CA PHE A 99 -0.76 -0.25 -9.49
C PHE A 99 -1.75 0.75 -10.11
N LEU A 100 -1.56 2.06 -9.92
CA LEU A 100 -2.52 3.08 -10.36
C LEU A 100 -2.80 3.00 -11.88
N GLY A 101 -1.79 2.64 -12.65
CA GLY A 101 -1.90 2.45 -14.10
C GLY A 101 -2.80 1.28 -14.55
N LEU A 102 -3.23 0.38 -13.64
CA LEU A 102 -4.18 -0.68 -13.93
C LEU A 102 -5.65 -0.22 -13.86
N LEU A 103 -5.90 1.01 -13.41
CA LEU A 103 -7.22 1.65 -13.43
C LEU A 103 -7.41 2.47 -14.69
N GLU A 104 -8.67 2.67 -15.09
CA GLU A 104 -9.02 3.61 -16.13
C GLU A 104 -8.57 5.04 -15.75
N PRO A 105 -8.18 5.89 -16.71
CA PRO A 105 -7.66 7.22 -16.43
C PRO A 105 -8.55 8.06 -15.49
N GLU A 106 -9.87 7.97 -15.68
CA GLU A 106 -10.87 8.75 -14.92
C GLU A 106 -10.97 8.32 -13.44
N GLU A 107 -10.54 7.10 -13.11
CA GLU A 107 -10.59 6.55 -11.76
C GLU A 107 -9.36 6.92 -10.92
N ARG A 108 -8.25 7.31 -11.56
CA ARG A 108 -6.95 7.54 -10.89
C ARG A 108 -6.99 8.75 -9.97
N GLY A 109 -7.52 9.87 -10.45
CA GLY A 109 -7.69 11.10 -9.65
C GLY A 109 -8.50 10.86 -8.36
N PRO A 110 -9.69 10.25 -8.43
CA PRO A 110 -10.44 9.85 -7.23
C PRO A 110 -9.66 9.01 -6.21
N VAL A 111 -8.81 8.08 -6.65
CA VAL A 111 -7.95 7.29 -5.74
C VAL A 111 -6.92 8.18 -5.05
N LEU A 112 -6.23 9.03 -5.80
CA LEU A 112 -5.23 9.96 -5.25
C LEU A 112 -5.88 10.93 -4.25
N ARG A 113 -7.06 11.49 -4.55
CA ARG A 113 -7.80 12.36 -3.62
C ARG A 113 -8.13 11.66 -2.31
N ARG A 114 -8.53 10.38 -2.31
CA ARG A 114 -8.79 9.62 -1.08
C ARG A 114 -7.53 9.42 -0.24
N ILE A 115 -6.40 9.14 -0.88
CA ILE A 115 -5.09 9.04 -0.20
C ILE A 115 -4.74 10.37 0.44
N THR A 116 -4.85 11.49 -0.30
CA THR A 116 -4.55 12.84 0.17
C THR A 116 -5.44 13.22 1.36
N ALA A 117 -6.75 13.01 1.25
CA ALA A 117 -7.69 13.32 2.33
C ALA A 117 -7.40 12.53 3.62
N ARG A 118 -7.01 11.25 3.49
CA ARG A 118 -6.63 10.45 4.64
C ARG A 118 -5.31 10.94 5.25
N ALA A 119 -4.32 11.30 4.42
CA ALA A 119 -3.05 11.86 4.89
C ALA A 119 -3.25 13.20 5.63
N GLU A 120 -4.16 14.05 5.16
CA GLU A 120 -4.55 15.29 5.84
C GLU A 120 -5.13 15.02 7.24
N ALA A 121 -6.05 14.06 7.33
CA ALA A 121 -6.67 13.69 8.59
C ALA A 121 -5.65 13.12 9.60
N ASP A 122 -4.75 12.26 9.14
CA ASP A 122 -3.71 11.67 9.98
C ASP A 122 -2.71 12.75 10.45
N LEU A 123 -2.30 13.69 9.58
CA LEU A 123 -1.45 14.83 9.96
C LEU A 123 -2.14 15.74 10.97
N ALA A 124 -3.42 16.04 10.78
CA ALA A 124 -4.19 16.85 11.72
C ALA A 124 -4.27 16.18 13.11
N ALA A 125 -4.45 14.86 13.16
CA ALA A 125 -4.49 14.11 14.41
C ALA A 125 -3.13 14.14 15.15
N LEU A 126 -2.02 13.98 14.44
CA LEU A 126 -0.68 14.07 15.02
C LEU A 126 -0.38 15.49 15.51
N SER A 127 -0.76 16.52 14.75
CA SER A 127 -0.56 17.91 15.14
C SER A 127 -1.41 18.30 16.36
N ALA A 128 -2.62 17.76 16.47
CA ALA A 128 -3.46 17.96 17.67
C ALA A 128 -2.86 17.29 18.91
N LEU A 129 -2.27 16.09 18.74
CA LEU A 129 -1.56 15.42 19.83
C LEU A 129 -0.35 16.25 20.30
N ASP A 130 0.44 16.78 19.38
CA ASP A 130 1.60 17.62 19.69
C ASP A 130 1.19 18.87 20.49
N ALA A 131 0.18 19.59 20.01
CA ALA A 131 -0.39 20.76 20.71
C ALA A 131 -0.93 20.40 22.11
N HIS A 132 -1.54 19.22 22.27
CA HIS A 132 -1.99 18.74 23.57
C HIS A 132 -0.80 18.49 24.51
N LEU A 133 0.25 17.83 24.04
CA LEU A 133 1.44 17.52 24.84
C LEU A 133 2.19 18.78 25.31
N ASP A 134 2.05 19.92 24.60
CA ASP A 134 2.59 21.21 25.05
C ASP A 134 1.89 21.76 26.31
N THR A 135 0.69 21.30 26.60
CA THR A 135 -0.08 21.69 27.77
C THR A 135 0.10 20.77 28.98
N VAL A 136 0.81 19.64 28.80
CA VAL A 136 0.99 18.62 29.83
C VAL A 136 2.28 18.89 30.60
N ASP A 137 2.16 18.97 31.92
CA ASP A 137 3.33 19.02 32.81
C ASP A 137 3.77 17.61 33.16
N PHE A 138 5.04 17.29 32.86
CA PHE A 138 5.61 15.97 33.11
C PHE A 138 6.55 16.00 34.32
N PRO A 139 6.50 15.00 35.22
CA PRO A 139 7.44 14.89 36.33
C PRO A 139 8.90 14.90 35.83
N GLU A 140 9.78 15.54 36.61
CA GLU A 140 11.20 15.70 36.29
C GLU A 140 11.90 14.36 36.00
N GLU A 141 11.52 13.31 36.70
CA GLU A 141 12.05 11.95 36.55
C GLU A 141 11.79 11.33 35.14
N TYR A 142 10.81 11.85 34.38
CA TYR A 142 10.48 11.38 33.03
C TYR A 142 10.98 12.31 31.92
N ARG A 143 11.65 13.40 32.24
CA ARG A 143 12.09 14.43 31.28
C ARG A 143 12.84 13.85 30.07
N ASP A 144 13.84 12.99 30.30
CA ASP A 144 14.62 12.40 29.23
C ASP A 144 13.77 11.47 28.34
N VAL A 145 12.84 10.72 28.94
CA VAL A 145 11.92 9.85 28.19
C VAL A 145 10.99 10.69 27.30
N VAL A 146 10.42 11.76 27.87
CA VAL A 146 9.49 12.66 27.16
C VAL A 146 10.18 13.35 25.99
N VAL A 147 11.43 13.80 26.14
CA VAL A 147 12.20 14.41 25.05
C VAL A 147 12.29 13.47 23.84
N HIS A 148 12.62 12.20 24.05
CA HIS A 148 12.75 11.24 22.96
C HIS A 148 11.38 10.80 22.39
N GLN A 149 10.34 10.72 23.21
CA GLN A 149 8.98 10.47 22.74
C GLN A 149 8.47 11.62 21.87
N ARG A 150 8.74 12.88 22.26
CA ARG A 150 8.39 14.05 21.44
C ARG A 150 9.17 14.06 20.12
N ALA A 151 10.46 13.77 20.13
CA ALA A 151 11.25 13.65 18.91
C ALA A 151 10.68 12.57 17.96
N THR A 152 10.11 11.48 18.50
CA THR A 152 9.42 10.46 17.69
C THR A 152 8.14 11.01 17.06
N LEU A 153 7.36 11.82 17.79
CA LEU A 153 6.18 12.49 17.26
C LEU A 153 6.54 13.52 16.18
N ASP A 154 7.58 14.34 16.42
CA ASP A 154 8.08 15.31 15.45
C ASP A 154 8.47 14.64 14.13
N TYR A 155 9.18 13.51 14.22
CA TYR A 155 9.48 12.69 13.03
C TYR A 155 8.21 12.22 12.32
N GLY A 156 7.23 11.71 13.07
CA GLY A 156 5.95 11.27 12.52
C GLY A 156 5.20 12.40 11.78
N ILE A 157 5.15 13.59 12.37
CA ILE A 157 4.54 14.78 11.76
C ILE A 157 5.29 15.18 10.48
N ALA A 158 6.63 15.20 10.51
CA ALA A 158 7.43 15.56 9.34
C ALA A 158 7.25 14.55 8.19
N ALA A 159 7.28 13.24 8.49
CA ALA A 159 7.06 12.19 7.52
C ALA A 159 5.65 12.26 6.90
N GLN A 160 4.61 12.48 7.73
CA GLN A 160 3.23 12.59 7.26
C GLN A 160 3.03 13.85 6.39
N ARG A 161 3.68 14.97 6.74
CA ARG A 161 3.66 16.20 5.93
C ARG A 161 4.33 15.97 4.58
N PHE A 162 5.49 15.36 4.56
CA PHE A 162 6.19 15.01 3.30
C PHE A 162 5.30 14.14 2.40
N MET A 163 4.69 13.09 2.96
CA MET A 163 3.80 12.21 2.20
C MET A 163 2.60 12.98 1.63
N LEU A 164 1.95 13.83 2.44
CA LEU A 164 0.82 14.63 2.03
C LEU A 164 1.20 15.58 0.87
N ASP A 165 2.30 16.33 1.02
CA ASP A 165 2.75 17.29 0.01
C ASP A 165 3.09 16.56 -1.30
N TRP A 166 3.79 15.44 -1.23
CA TRP A 166 4.13 14.63 -2.40
C TRP A 166 2.88 14.13 -3.15
N PHE A 167 1.88 13.59 -2.42
CA PHE A 167 0.66 13.10 -3.06
C PHE A 167 -0.22 14.23 -3.61
N ARG A 168 -0.21 15.44 -3.02
CA ARG A 168 -0.86 16.63 -3.57
C ARG A 168 -0.22 17.04 -4.89
N ASP A 169 1.10 17.19 -4.92
CA ASP A 169 1.83 17.54 -6.13
C ASP A 169 1.59 16.52 -7.25
N HIS A 170 1.56 15.23 -6.90
CA HIS A 170 1.28 14.16 -7.86
C HIS A 170 -0.16 14.18 -8.37
N LEU A 171 -1.14 14.49 -7.54
CA LEU A 171 -2.54 14.68 -7.92
C LEU A 171 -2.68 15.87 -8.88
N ASP A 172 -2.07 17.01 -8.56
CA ASP A 172 -2.12 18.22 -9.39
C ASP A 172 -1.53 17.98 -10.79
N GLN A 173 -0.42 17.26 -10.87
CA GLN A 173 0.19 16.83 -12.14
C GLN A 173 -0.73 15.89 -12.94
N HIS A 174 -1.49 15.04 -12.24
CA HIS A 174 -2.39 14.09 -12.88
C HIS A 174 -3.68 14.74 -13.39
N GLU A 175 -4.16 15.80 -12.72
CA GLU A 175 -5.37 16.54 -13.09
C GLU A 175 -5.08 17.69 -14.07
N SER A 176 -3.82 18.11 -14.21
CA SER A 176 -3.43 19.12 -15.19
C SER A 176 -3.51 18.52 -16.60
N PRO A 177 -4.22 19.19 -17.54
CA PRO A 177 -4.23 18.73 -18.92
C PRO A 177 -2.80 18.69 -19.46
N ALA A 178 -2.44 17.61 -20.17
CA ALA A 178 -1.18 17.54 -20.89
C ALA A 178 -1.08 18.71 -21.89
N PRO A 179 0.08 19.37 -21.99
CA PRO A 179 0.29 20.50 -22.90
C PRO A 179 0.08 20.12 -24.39
#